data_e10e5ccf4ce4f3cec528cef0a7b6e13e
#
_entry.id   e10e5ccf4ce4f3cec528cef0a7b6e13e
#
_cell.length_a   1.000
_cell.length_b   1.000
_cell.length_c   1.000
_cell.angle_alpha   90.00
_cell.angle_beta   90.00
_cell.angle_gamma   90.00
#
_symmetry.space_group_name_H-M   'P 1'
#
loop_
_entity.id
_entity.type
_entity.pdbx_description
1 polymer ?
#
loop_
_entity_poly.entity_id
_entity_poly.type
_entity_poly.pdbx_seq_one_letter_code
_entity_poly.pdbx_strand_id
1 'polypeptide(L)'
;PLPLLITAQGGVGTAEEHTFLIEEYGMDSVGWGSPFLLVDEVTNVDEYTRSQLSAATEKDLYLSNISPIGVPFNSLKGNTKDVAKQALIDKGKPGSSCPKKFLVSNTEYTDQHICPASRQYQHLKLKELEAAGLSEEELRERRDKVVDKSCICVGLGTSALLINNLNTKIEGA
;
A
#
# COMPACT_ATOMS: atom_id res chain seq x y z
N PRO A 1 25.80 28.23 2.03
CA PRO A 1 24.79 27.24 1.65
C PRO A 1 25.11 25.90 2.32
N LEU A 2 24.13 25.26 2.93
CA LEU A 2 24.31 23.89 3.42
C LEU A 2 24.46 22.96 2.20
N PRO A 3 25.36 21.97 2.25
CA PRO A 3 25.46 20.98 1.20
C PRO A 3 24.14 20.20 1.13
N LEU A 4 23.56 20.13 -0.07
CA LEU A 4 22.38 19.32 -0.32
C LEU A 4 22.82 17.90 -0.63
N LEU A 5 22.37 16.93 0.15
CA LEU A 5 22.56 15.51 -0.13
C LEU A 5 21.34 14.97 -0.87
N ILE A 6 21.57 14.35 -2.03
CA ILE A 6 20.54 13.78 -2.89
C ILE A 6 20.59 12.26 -2.80
N THR A 7 19.46 11.64 -2.45
CA THR A 7 19.39 10.19 -2.32
C THR A 7 18.32 9.61 -3.26
N ALA A 8 18.60 8.48 -3.89
CA ALA A 8 17.62 7.70 -4.65
C ALA A 8 17.10 6.53 -3.79
N GLN A 9 15.77 6.35 -3.76
CA GLN A 9 15.12 5.33 -2.95
C GLN A 9 14.06 4.57 -3.75
N GLY A 10 14.13 3.24 -3.71
CA GLY A 10 13.17 2.36 -4.37
C GLY A 10 13.53 1.96 -5.80
N GLY A 11 13.10 0.77 -6.19
CA GLY A 11 13.30 0.22 -7.54
C GLY A 11 14.70 -0.30 -7.85
N VAL A 12 15.67 -0.13 -6.96
CA VAL A 12 17.04 -0.60 -7.15
C VAL A 12 17.14 -2.05 -6.70
N GLY A 13 17.52 -2.93 -7.64
CA GLY A 13 17.59 -4.38 -7.40
C GLY A 13 18.96 -4.99 -7.68
N THR A 14 19.86 -4.28 -8.40
CA THR A 14 21.17 -4.78 -8.79
C THR A 14 22.29 -3.81 -8.47
N ALA A 15 23.52 -4.33 -8.40
CA ALA A 15 24.73 -3.53 -8.18
C ALA A 15 24.98 -2.54 -9.34
N GLU A 16 24.64 -2.93 -10.57
CA GLU A 16 24.78 -2.11 -11.76
C GLU A 16 23.83 -0.89 -11.70
N GLU A 17 22.59 -1.09 -11.30
CA GLU A 17 21.62 0.01 -11.09
C GLU A 17 22.09 0.97 -10.01
N HIS A 18 22.64 0.45 -8.90
CA HIS A 18 23.22 1.27 -7.84
C HIS A 18 24.37 2.14 -8.37
N THR A 19 25.35 1.50 -9.04
CA THR A 19 26.49 2.20 -9.63
C THR A 19 26.06 3.26 -10.65
N PHE A 20 25.12 2.92 -11.51
CA PHE A 20 24.54 3.85 -12.49
C PHE A 20 23.96 5.11 -11.84
N LEU A 21 23.21 4.97 -10.74
CA LEU A 21 22.65 6.11 -10.03
C LEU A 21 23.71 7.00 -9.38
N ILE A 22 24.77 6.41 -8.84
CA ILE A 22 25.87 7.16 -8.24
C ILE A 22 26.72 7.86 -9.33
N GLU A 23 27.10 7.16 -10.38
CA GLU A 23 28.07 7.65 -11.36
C GLU A 23 27.43 8.56 -12.42
N GLU A 24 26.25 8.19 -12.94
CA GLU A 24 25.63 8.92 -14.04
C GLU A 24 24.69 10.05 -13.54
N TYR A 25 24.02 9.84 -12.42
CA TYR A 25 23.09 10.84 -11.85
C TYR A 25 23.69 11.63 -10.69
N GLY A 26 24.88 11.29 -10.21
CA GLY A 26 25.54 11.98 -9.13
C GLY A 26 24.80 11.91 -7.80
N MET A 27 24.11 10.78 -7.53
CA MET A 27 23.46 10.59 -6.24
C MET A 27 24.47 10.40 -5.13
N ASP A 28 24.28 11.04 -4.00
CA ASP A 28 25.15 10.89 -2.83
C ASP A 28 24.98 9.54 -2.15
N SER A 29 23.78 8.95 -2.25
CA SER A 29 23.51 7.60 -1.74
C SER A 29 22.30 6.95 -2.42
N VAL A 30 22.25 5.63 -2.37
CA VAL A 30 21.16 4.83 -2.92
C VAL A 30 20.65 3.86 -1.86
N GLY A 31 19.36 3.86 -1.61
CA GLY A 31 18.71 2.95 -0.65
C GLY A 31 18.11 1.73 -1.33
N TRP A 32 18.37 0.57 -0.75
CA TRP A 32 17.86 -0.71 -1.20
C TRP A 32 16.68 -1.16 -0.31
N GLY A 33 15.63 -1.64 -0.92
CA GLY A 33 14.46 -2.19 -0.22
C GLY A 33 14.06 -3.55 -0.78
N SER A 34 13.65 -3.59 -2.05
CA SER A 34 13.13 -4.80 -2.70
C SER A 34 14.06 -6.02 -2.65
N PRO A 35 15.37 -5.92 -2.84
CA PRO A 35 16.27 -7.09 -2.77
C PRO A 35 16.23 -7.80 -1.42
N PHE A 36 16.02 -7.07 -0.33
CA PHE A 36 15.95 -7.66 1.01
C PHE A 36 14.68 -8.49 1.24
N LEU A 37 13.65 -8.36 0.42
CA LEU A 37 12.49 -9.26 0.45
C LEU A 37 12.80 -10.66 -0.09
N LEU A 38 13.92 -10.81 -0.81
CA LEU A 38 14.39 -12.08 -1.38
C LEU A 38 15.36 -12.83 -0.46
N VAL A 39 15.69 -12.26 0.68
CA VAL A 39 16.65 -12.82 1.67
C VAL A 39 15.88 -13.19 2.93
N ASP A 40 15.73 -14.47 3.18
CA ASP A 40 14.91 -15.01 4.29
C ASP A 40 15.33 -14.44 5.65
N GLU A 41 16.63 -14.28 5.90
CA GLU A 41 17.18 -13.80 7.16
C GLU A 41 16.82 -12.35 7.48
N VAL A 42 16.52 -11.54 6.45
CA VAL A 42 16.15 -10.13 6.61
C VAL A 42 14.68 -9.87 6.29
N THR A 43 13.97 -10.86 5.74
CA THR A 43 12.54 -10.76 5.40
C THR A 43 11.70 -10.99 6.64
N ASN A 44 11.18 -9.90 7.18
CA ASN A 44 10.38 -9.93 8.41
C ASN A 44 8.87 -9.86 8.09
N VAL A 45 8.37 -10.90 7.41
CA VAL A 45 6.96 -11.08 7.06
C VAL A 45 6.46 -12.43 7.60
N ASP A 46 5.14 -12.59 7.71
CA ASP A 46 4.53 -13.85 8.13
C ASP A 46 4.80 -14.98 7.14
N GLU A 47 4.68 -16.23 7.62
CA GLU A 47 5.02 -17.44 6.85
C GLU A 47 4.19 -17.57 5.56
N TYR A 48 2.93 -17.18 5.59
CA TYR A 48 2.08 -17.21 4.40
C TYR A 48 2.60 -16.24 3.33
N THR A 49 2.89 -15.00 3.71
CA THR A 49 3.47 -13.99 2.80
C THR A 49 4.83 -14.43 2.28
N ARG A 50 5.67 -15.05 3.12
CA ARG A 50 6.97 -15.60 2.71
C ARG A 50 6.80 -16.70 1.67
N SER A 51 5.90 -17.65 1.89
CA SER A 51 5.63 -18.73 0.93
C SER A 51 5.10 -18.21 -0.41
N GLN A 52 4.26 -17.19 -0.37
CA GLN A 52 3.79 -16.53 -1.60
C GLN A 52 4.93 -15.82 -2.36
N LEU A 53 5.80 -15.09 -1.65
CA LEU A 53 6.94 -14.41 -2.27
C LEU A 53 7.91 -15.40 -2.92
N SER A 54 8.24 -16.51 -2.25
CA SER A 54 9.14 -17.54 -2.81
C SER A 54 8.56 -18.30 -3.99
N ALA A 55 7.25 -18.39 -4.13
CA ALA A 55 6.58 -19.05 -5.25
C ALA A 55 6.22 -18.08 -6.40
N ALA A 56 6.28 -16.78 -6.16
CA ALA A 56 5.82 -15.75 -7.08
C ALA A 56 6.72 -15.63 -8.32
N THR A 57 6.08 -15.26 -9.42
CA THR A 57 6.71 -14.92 -10.70
C THR A 57 6.25 -13.53 -11.12
N GLU A 58 6.81 -12.98 -12.19
CA GLU A 58 6.36 -11.68 -12.74
C GLU A 58 4.86 -11.63 -13.05
N LYS A 59 4.24 -12.76 -13.39
CA LYS A 59 2.79 -12.86 -13.67
C LYS A 59 1.91 -12.65 -12.43
N ASP A 60 2.48 -12.84 -11.27
CA ASP A 60 1.82 -12.67 -9.97
C ASP A 60 1.91 -11.24 -9.46
N LEU A 61 2.71 -10.40 -10.13
CA LEU A 61 2.80 -8.98 -9.85
C LEU A 61 1.76 -8.20 -10.67
N TYR A 62 1.29 -7.11 -10.11
CA TYR A 62 0.46 -6.14 -10.80
C TYR A 62 0.73 -4.72 -10.32
N LEU A 63 0.61 -3.74 -11.20
CA LEU A 63 0.71 -2.34 -10.84
C LEU A 63 -0.60 -1.92 -10.17
N SER A 64 -0.54 -1.71 -8.87
CA SER A 64 -1.71 -1.39 -8.05
C SER A 64 -1.91 0.11 -7.88
N ASN A 65 -3.17 0.53 -7.79
CA ASN A 65 -3.59 1.90 -7.45
C ASN A 65 -4.13 2.01 -6.03
N ILE A 66 -3.78 1.08 -5.15
CA ILE A 66 -4.30 1.00 -3.78
C ILE A 66 -3.84 2.16 -2.89
N SER A 67 -2.79 2.87 -3.29
CA SER A 67 -2.25 4.00 -2.54
C SER A 67 -3.29 5.11 -2.33
N PRO A 68 -3.53 5.56 -1.08
CA PRO A 68 -4.43 6.67 -0.80
C PRO A 68 -3.93 8.03 -1.30
N ILE A 69 -2.63 8.13 -1.62
CA ILE A 69 -2.00 9.34 -2.16
C ILE A 69 -1.78 9.27 -3.67
N GLY A 70 -2.29 8.24 -4.35
CA GLY A 70 -2.29 8.14 -5.81
C GLY A 70 -0.98 7.67 -6.45
N VAL A 71 0.01 7.24 -5.68
CA VAL A 71 1.28 6.70 -6.21
C VAL A 71 1.11 5.22 -6.51
N PRO A 72 1.19 4.78 -7.77
CA PRO A 72 1.10 3.36 -8.10
C PRO A 72 2.39 2.62 -7.71
N PHE A 73 2.27 1.34 -7.33
CA PHE A 73 3.41 0.47 -7.05
C PHE A 73 3.06 -1.00 -7.30
N ASN A 74 4.08 -1.81 -7.48
CA ASN A 74 3.90 -3.24 -7.69
C ASN A 74 3.38 -3.92 -6.42
N SER A 75 2.35 -4.73 -6.58
CA SER A 75 1.76 -5.56 -5.54
C SER A 75 1.71 -7.02 -5.97
N LEU A 76 1.78 -7.91 -5.00
CA LEU A 76 1.64 -9.34 -5.21
C LEU A 76 0.17 -9.74 -5.14
N LYS A 77 -0.33 -10.46 -6.15
CA LYS A 77 -1.70 -10.98 -6.16
C LYS A 77 -1.94 -11.95 -5.01
N GLY A 78 -3.12 -11.87 -4.41
CA GLY A 78 -3.50 -12.79 -3.33
C GLY A 78 -2.79 -12.56 -2.00
N ASN A 79 -2.11 -11.42 -1.83
CA ASN A 79 -1.50 -11.08 -0.55
C ASN A 79 -2.55 -10.96 0.56
N THR A 80 -2.13 -11.18 1.81
CA THR A 80 -3.00 -11.21 2.99
C THR A 80 -3.84 -9.94 3.15
N LYS A 81 -3.28 -8.80 2.76
CA LYS A 81 -3.96 -7.51 2.87
C LYS A 81 -5.11 -7.37 1.88
N ASP A 82 -4.93 -7.83 0.65
CA ASP A 82 -5.99 -7.81 -0.38
C ASP A 82 -7.11 -8.79 -0.02
N VAL A 83 -6.77 -9.95 0.53
CA VAL A 83 -7.76 -10.92 1.03
C VAL A 83 -8.59 -10.32 2.17
N ALA A 84 -7.94 -9.68 3.14
CA ALA A 84 -8.62 -9.03 4.25
C ALA A 84 -9.49 -7.85 3.78
N LYS A 85 -8.99 -7.04 2.84
CA LYS A 85 -9.75 -5.95 2.21
C LYS A 85 -11.02 -6.46 1.54
N GLN A 86 -10.91 -7.51 0.71
CA GLN A 86 -12.05 -8.08 0.01
C GLN A 86 -13.10 -8.60 1.01
N ALA A 87 -12.69 -9.29 2.06
CA ALA A 87 -13.61 -9.77 3.09
C ALA A 87 -14.38 -8.63 3.80
N LEU A 88 -13.78 -7.44 3.94
CA LEU A 88 -14.47 -6.26 4.47
C LEU A 88 -15.44 -5.65 3.45
N ILE A 89 -15.07 -5.62 2.17
CA ILE A 89 -15.95 -5.15 1.08
C ILE A 89 -17.20 -6.04 1.01
N ASP A 90 -17.02 -7.36 1.04
CA ASP A 90 -18.12 -8.34 1.00
C ASP A 90 -19.08 -8.22 2.19
N LYS A 91 -18.56 -7.80 3.34
CA LYS A 91 -19.37 -7.48 4.54
C LYS A 91 -20.04 -6.11 4.50
N GLY A 92 -19.91 -5.35 3.41
CA GLY A 92 -20.43 -3.99 3.29
C GLY A 92 -19.74 -2.97 4.20
N LYS A 93 -18.50 -3.24 4.62
CA LYS A 93 -17.71 -2.39 5.52
C LYS A 93 -16.32 -2.07 4.93
N PRO A 94 -16.25 -1.52 3.70
CA PRO A 94 -14.97 -1.22 3.07
C PRO A 94 -14.17 -0.18 3.86
N GLY A 95 -12.87 -0.12 3.58
CA GLY A 95 -11.95 0.83 4.20
C GLY A 95 -11.42 0.39 5.56
N SER A 96 -10.33 1.02 5.97
CA SER A 96 -9.62 0.71 7.20
C SER A 96 -9.98 1.66 8.35
N SER A 97 -9.71 1.24 9.58
CA SER A 97 -9.90 2.05 10.79
C SER A 97 -8.93 3.24 10.88
N CYS A 98 -7.86 3.24 10.09
CA CYS A 98 -6.83 4.29 10.04
C CYS A 98 -6.25 4.68 11.42
N PRO A 99 -5.68 3.74 12.21
CA PRO A 99 -5.27 4.02 13.60
C PRO A 99 -4.07 4.97 13.68
N LYS A 100 -3.16 4.96 12.72
CA LYS A 100 -1.93 5.77 12.73
C LYS A 100 -2.05 7.13 12.09
N LYS A 101 -2.97 7.31 11.15
CA LYS A 101 -3.27 8.58 10.46
C LYS A 101 -2.07 9.25 9.76
N PHE A 102 -1.08 8.48 9.26
CA PHE A 102 0.13 9.04 8.65
C PHE A 102 -0.10 9.67 7.27
N LEU A 103 -1.05 9.14 6.49
CA LEU A 103 -1.36 9.61 5.13
C LEU A 103 -2.70 10.33 5.04
N VAL A 104 -3.13 10.98 6.13
CA VAL A 104 -4.35 11.78 6.14
C VAL A 104 -4.08 13.12 5.46
N SER A 105 -4.75 13.37 4.33
CA SER A 105 -4.55 14.58 3.53
C SER A 105 -5.83 15.11 2.88
N ASN A 106 -6.94 14.38 2.98
CA ASN A 106 -8.18 14.69 2.28
C ASN A 106 -9.16 15.43 3.20
N THR A 107 -9.69 16.55 2.71
CA THR A 107 -10.67 17.42 3.40
C THR A 107 -11.99 17.54 2.65
N GLU A 108 -12.27 16.65 1.69
CA GLU A 108 -13.46 16.70 0.83
C GLU A 108 -14.77 16.65 1.64
N TYR A 109 -14.79 15.93 2.76
CA TYR A 109 -16.01 15.72 3.56
C TYR A 109 -15.91 16.25 4.99
N THR A 110 -14.74 16.60 5.47
CA THR A 110 -14.53 16.97 6.88
C THR A 110 -13.48 18.05 6.99
N ASP A 111 -13.65 18.97 7.95
CA ASP A 111 -12.66 20.01 8.26
C ASP A 111 -11.33 19.41 8.74
N GLN A 112 -11.40 18.29 9.44
CA GLN A 112 -10.21 17.53 9.79
C GLN A 112 -9.83 16.58 8.66
N HIS A 113 -8.53 16.50 8.38
CA HIS A 113 -8.01 15.62 7.35
C HIS A 113 -8.33 14.15 7.66
N ILE A 114 -8.81 13.44 6.66
CA ILE A 114 -9.02 12.00 6.66
C ILE A 114 -8.28 11.33 5.50
N CYS A 115 -8.11 10.02 5.56
CA CYS A 115 -7.43 9.26 4.51
C CYS A 115 -8.46 8.65 3.53
N PRO A 116 -8.25 8.73 2.21
CA PRO A 116 -9.13 8.06 1.23
C PRO A 116 -9.24 6.53 1.40
N ALA A 117 -8.28 5.89 2.05
CA ALA A 117 -8.38 4.48 2.41
C ALA A 117 -9.14 4.24 3.74
N SER A 118 -9.59 5.28 4.42
CA SER A 118 -10.33 5.13 5.67
C SER A 118 -11.78 4.73 5.44
N ARG A 119 -12.34 3.97 6.39
CA ARG A 119 -13.77 3.60 6.37
C ARG A 119 -14.67 4.82 6.36
N GLN A 120 -14.30 5.89 7.06
CA GLN A 120 -15.05 7.14 7.09
C GLN A 120 -15.13 7.77 5.71
N TYR A 121 -14.01 7.95 5.02
CA TYR A 121 -14.00 8.53 3.67
C TYR A 121 -14.78 7.65 2.70
N GLN A 122 -14.48 6.35 2.65
CA GLN A 122 -15.12 5.44 1.70
C GLN A 122 -16.64 5.39 1.91
N HIS A 123 -17.12 5.38 3.14
CA HIS A 123 -18.55 5.44 3.44
C HIS A 123 -19.20 6.72 2.89
N LEU A 124 -18.58 7.88 3.10
CA LEU A 124 -19.13 9.16 2.62
C LEU A 124 -19.11 9.23 1.09
N LYS A 125 -18.00 8.81 0.46
CA LYS A 125 -17.87 8.79 -1.00
C LYS A 125 -18.83 7.83 -1.68
N LEU A 126 -19.06 6.65 -1.11
CA LEU A 126 -20.03 5.69 -1.64
C LEU A 126 -21.47 6.24 -1.57
N LYS A 127 -21.84 6.90 -0.47
CA LYS A 127 -23.15 7.58 -0.37
C LYS A 127 -23.33 8.67 -1.42
N GLU A 128 -22.31 9.48 -1.66
CA GLU A 128 -22.33 10.49 -2.70
C GLU A 128 -22.55 9.87 -4.08
N LEU A 129 -21.81 8.79 -4.41
CA LEU A 129 -21.94 8.10 -5.68
C LEU A 129 -23.33 7.48 -5.88
N GLU A 130 -23.92 6.91 -4.84
CA GLU A 130 -25.29 6.36 -4.87
C GLU A 130 -26.34 7.45 -5.13
N ALA A 131 -26.12 8.67 -4.65
CA ALA A 131 -27.02 9.80 -4.85
C ALA A 131 -26.79 10.53 -6.18
N ALA A 132 -25.72 10.25 -6.92
CA ALA A 132 -25.32 11.01 -8.10
C ALA A 132 -26.10 10.69 -9.38
N GLY A 133 -27.03 9.74 -9.37
CA GLY A 133 -27.85 9.37 -10.53
C GLY A 133 -27.05 8.78 -11.70
N LEU A 134 -25.94 8.13 -11.42
CA LEU A 134 -25.08 7.47 -12.40
C LEU A 134 -25.72 6.22 -12.99
N SER A 135 -25.30 5.81 -14.18
CA SER A 135 -25.62 4.49 -14.70
C SER A 135 -25.01 3.39 -13.80
N GLU A 136 -25.58 2.18 -13.84
CA GLU A 136 -25.08 1.05 -13.04
C GLU A 136 -23.61 0.73 -13.35
N GLU A 137 -23.19 0.87 -14.60
CA GLU A 137 -21.79 0.62 -15.01
C GLU A 137 -20.85 1.68 -14.46
N GLU A 138 -21.19 2.96 -14.59
CA GLU A 138 -20.41 4.07 -14.04
C GLU A 138 -20.32 4.02 -12.50
N LEU A 139 -21.45 3.69 -11.85
CA LEU A 139 -21.50 3.53 -10.40
C LEU A 139 -20.56 2.42 -9.94
N ARG A 140 -20.58 1.26 -10.60
CA ARG A 140 -19.70 0.13 -10.30
C ARG A 140 -18.25 0.53 -10.47
N GLU A 141 -17.86 1.10 -11.62
CA GLU A 141 -16.48 1.52 -11.89
C GLU A 141 -15.96 2.51 -10.85
N ARG A 142 -16.75 3.52 -10.50
CA ARG A 142 -16.36 4.52 -9.52
C ARG A 142 -16.30 3.94 -8.10
N ARG A 143 -17.24 3.07 -7.75
CA ARG A 143 -17.25 2.34 -6.48
C ARG A 143 -15.97 1.49 -6.33
N ASP A 144 -15.60 0.73 -7.36
CA ASP A 144 -14.42 -0.13 -7.35
C ASP A 144 -13.15 0.71 -7.11
N LYS A 145 -13.01 1.86 -7.75
CA LYS A 145 -11.89 2.79 -7.52
C LYS A 145 -11.83 3.32 -6.09
N VAL A 146 -12.97 3.53 -5.45
CA VAL A 146 -13.04 4.01 -4.06
C VAL A 146 -12.64 2.90 -3.09
N VAL A 147 -13.23 1.71 -3.21
CA VAL A 147 -12.98 0.60 -2.28
C VAL A 147 -11.64 -0.07 -2.48
N ASP A 148 -11.01 0.12 -3.65
CA ASP A 148 -9.66 -0.37 -3.91
C ASP A 148 -8.60 0.29 -3.01
N LYS A 149 -8.79 1.54 -2.61
CA LYS A 149 -7.85 2.25 -1.75
C LYS A 149 -7.66 1.55 -0.41
N SER A 150 -6.40 1.27 -0.07
CA SER A 150 -6.02 0.51 1.12
C SER A 150 -5.07 1.28 2.02
N CYS A 151 -5.12 1.00 3.32
CA CYS A 151 -4.14 1.50 4.27
C CYS A 151 -2.77 0.87 4.02
N ILE A 152 -1.78 1.69 3.64
CA ILE A 152 -0.40 1.27 3.41
C ILE A 152 0.56 1.70 4.52
N CYS A 153 0.07 2.48 5.51
CA CYS A 153 0.90 3.05 6.57
C CYS A 153 1.50 2.03 7.53
N VAL A 154 0.89 0.86 7.66
CA VAL A 154 1.21 -0.13 8.69
C VAL A 154 1.55 -1.52 8.11
N GLY A 155 1.67 -1.66 6.81
CA GLY A 155 1.80 -2.95 6.13
C GLY A 155 2.95 -3.81 6.68
N LEU A 156 4.19 -3.48 6.34
CA LEU A 156 5.37 -4.24 6.77
C LEU A 156 5.55 -4.24 8.30
N GLY A 157 5.23 -3.13 8.97
CA GLY A 157 5.29 -3.05 10.43
C GLY A 157 4.33 -4.03 11.10
N THR A 158 3.13 -4.24 10.55
CA THR A 158 2.17 -5.22 11.09
C THR A 158 2.68 -6.65 10.91
N SER A 159 3.24 -7.01 9.76
CA SER A 159 3.84 -8.32 9.52
C SER A 159 4.98 -8.59 10.50
N ALA A 160 5.85 -7.62 10.73
CA ALA A 160 6.93 -7.73 11.72
C ALA A 160 6.41 -7.95 13.15
N LEU A 161 5.34 -7.27 13.53
CA LEU A 161 4.72 -7.47 14.84
C LEU A 161 4.07 -8.86 14.97
N LEU A 162 3.45 -9.37 13.91
CA LEU A 162 2.83 -10.70 13.90
C LEU A 162 3.87 -11.80 14.05
N ILE A 163 4.96 -11.76 13.27
CA ILE A 163 6.00 -12.80 13.31
C ILE A 163 6.74 -12.85 14.67
N ASN A 164 6.85 -11.70 15.34
CA ASN A 164 7.45 -11.61 16.67
C ASN A 164 6.45 -11.82 17.82
N ASN A 165 5.23 -12.22 17.52
CA ASN A 165 4.15 -12.42 18.52
C ASN A 165 3.84 -11.17 19.38
N LEU A 166 4.15 -9.98 18.88
CA LEU A 166 3.87 -8.69 19.54
C LEU A 166 2.48 -8.15 19.21
N ASN A 167 1.82 -8.71 18.20
CA ASN A 167 0.44 -8.43 17.85
C ASN A 167 -0.22 -9.71 17.34
N THR A 168 -1.54 -9.81 17.52
CA THR A 168 -2.37 -10.94 17.05
C THR A 168 -3.35 -10.56 15.94
N LYS A 169 -3.36 -9.29 15.53
CA LYS A 169 -4.30 -8.75 14.55
C LYS A 169 -3.58 -7.99 13.44
N ILE A 170 -4.12 -8.11 12.22
CA ILE A 170 -3.71 -7.27 11.10
C ILE A 170 -4.28 -5.86 11.30
N GLU A 171 -3.44 -4.90 11.63
CA GLU A 171 -3.84 -3.52 11.77
C GLU A 171 -4.19 -2.89 10.41
N GLY A 172 -5.20 -2.04 10.41
CA GLY A 172 -5.59 -1.29 9.20
C GLY A 172 -6.40 -2.13 8.17
N ALA A 173 -6.88 -3.30 8.60
CA ALA A 173 -7.84 -4.09 7.83
C ALA A 173 -9.26 -3.91 8.35
#